data_425b3be139669364a841df77ee835373
#
_entry.id   425b3be139669364a841df77ee835373
#
_cell.length_a   1.000
_cell.length_b   1.000
_cell.length_c   1.000
_cell.angle_alpha   90.00
_cell.angle_beta   90.00
_cell.angle_gamma   90.00
#
_symmetry.space_group_name_H-M   'P 1'
#
loop_
_entity.id
_entity.type
_entity.pdbx_description
1 polymer ?
#
loop_
_entity_poly.entity_id
_entity_poly.type
_entity_poly.pdbx_seq_one_letter_code
_entity_poly.pdbx_strand_id
1 'polypeptide(L)'
;VEQYGLPYKKVVMPDGMIAAGVPFVGGMHVKKARKEIIRLLEEKGLLLKTEPITHTVSAHERCGTSVEIIPSRQWYIDILSMKDELLAAGDKINWYPASMKNRYVNWVENLKWDWCISRQRYFGVPFPVWYCRKCGKAYFADLDSLPVNPLETEYHGTCECGCTEFIPESAVLDTWATSSITPQINRRAAAKYGVDGDFAPMSMRTQAHEIIRTWAFYTIAKSL
;
A
#
# COMPACT_ATOMS: atom_id res chain seq x y z
N VAL A 1 -7.44 -7.74 18.79
CA VAL A 1 -8.66 -7.55 18.02
C VAL A 1 -9.04 -8.89 17.39
N GLU A 2 -8.32 -9.40 16.39
CA GLU A 2 -8.67 -10.66 15.69
C GLU A 2 -8.73 -11.88 16.64
N GLN A 3 -7.71 -12.07 17.46
CA GLN A 3 -7.60 -13.22 18.39
C GLN A 3 -8.78 -13.31 19.40
N TYR A 4 -9.37 -12.18 19.79
CA TYR A 4 -10.43 -12.13 20.82
C TYR A 4 -11.73 -11.53 20.31
N GLY A 5 -11.90 -11.29 19.01
CA GLY A 5 -13.10 -10.71 18.43
C GLY A 5 -13.44 -9.31 18.97
N LEU A 6 -12.46 -8.55 19.42
CA LEU A 6 -12.70 -7.22 20.01
C LEU A 6 -13.08 -6.20 18.93
N PRO A 7 -14.05 -5.31 19.22
CA PRO A 7 -14.45 -4.27 18.27
C PRO A 7 -13.31 -3.27 18.07
N TYR A 8 -13.05 -2.92 16.82
CA TYR A 8 -12.12 -1.88 16.48
C TYR A 8 -12.81 -0.51 16.41
N LYS A 9 -12.21 0.49 17.06
CA LYS A 9 -12.67 1.89 16.99
C LYS A 9 -11.57 2.78 16.45
N LYS A 10 -11.84 3.46 15.33
CA LYS A 10 -10.94 4.47 14.78
C LYS A 10 -11.06 5.76 15.60
N VAL A 11 -10.07 6.03 16.41
CA VAL A 11 -10.04 7.18 17.34
C VAL A 11 -9.14 8.29 16.81
N VAL A 12 -8.01 7.96 16.18
CA VAL A 12 -7.10 8.91 15.58
C VAL A 12 -7.40 9.05 14.08
N MET A 13 -7.55 10.28 13.62
CA MET A 13 -7.84 10.62 12.22
C MET A 13 -6.53 10.87 11.45
N PRO A 14 -6.53 10.82 10.10
CA PRO A 14 -5.33 11.00 9.28
C PRO A 14 -4.59 12.33 9.49
N ASP A 15 -5.27 13.36 9.94
CA ASP A 15 -4.73 14.68 10.28
C ASP A 15 -4.09 14.75 11.67
N GLY A 16 -4.06 13.63 12.40
CA GLY A 16 -3.55 13.54 13.77
C GLY A 16 -4.50 14.07 14.84
N MET A 17 -5.76 14.35 14.48
CA MET A 17 -6.79 14.77 15.41
C MET A 17 -7.53 13.57 15.99
N ILE A 18 -8.06 13.73 17.19
CA ILE A 18 -8.99 12.74 17.77
C ILE A 18 -10.36 12.93 17.13
N ALA A 19 -11.01 11.84 16.77
CA ALA A 19 -12.36 11.86 16.19
C ALA A 19 -13.32 12.69 17.05
N ALA A 20 -14.11 13.56 16.43
CA ALA A 20 -14.96 14.55 17.13
C ALA A 20 -15.94 13.91 18.12
N GLY A 21 -16.40 12.67 17.85
CA GLY A 21 -17.33 11.93 18.71
C GLY A 21 -16.70 11.29 19.95
N VAL A 22 -15.38 11.46 20.19
CA VAL A 22 -14.71 10.93 21.38
C VAL A 22 -14.96 11.87 22.57
N PRO A 23 -15.56 11.39 23.67
CA PRO A 23 -15.82 12.24 24.83
C PRO A 23 -14.56 12.91 25.35
N PHE A 24 -14.69 14.15 25.83
CA PHE A 24 -13.69 15.00 26.48
C PHE A 24 -12.52 15.46 25.60
N VAL A 25 -12.04 14.66 24.65
CA VAL A 25 -10.82 14.94 23.85
C VAL A 25 -11.09 15.01 22.35
N GLY A 26 -12.34 14.83 21.91
CA GLY A 26 -12.73 14.93 20.50
C GLY A 26 -12.33 16.27 19.87
N GLY A 27 -11.78 16.23 18.65
CA GLY A 27 -11.28 17.42 17.98
C GLY A 27 -9.94 17.95 18.47
N MET A 28 -9.30 17.31 19.45
CA MET A 28 -7.95 17.69 19.88
C MET A 28 -6.89 16.97 19.08
N HIS A 29 -5.75 17.64 18.85
CA HIS A 29 -4.56 16.95 18.35
C HIS A 29 -4.08 15.91 19.34
N VAL A 30 -3.66 14.72 18.87
CA VAL A 30 -3.28 13.55 19.70
C VAL A 30 -2.32 13.87 20.84
N LYS A 31 -1.33 14.76 20.63
CA LYS A 31 -0.39 15.18 21.68
C LYS A 31 -1.06 15.97 22.81
N LYS A 32 -2.05 16.81 22.49
CA LYS A 32 -2.85 17.54 23.48
C LYS A 32 -3.82 16.58 24.20
N ALA A 33 -4.46 15.70 23.45
CA ALA A 33 -5.40 14.71 23.99
C ALA A 33 -4.73 13.81 25.06
N ARG A 34 -3.50 13.35 24.82
CA ARG A 34 -2.75 12.55 25.81
C ARG A 34 -2.57 13.27 27.13
N LYS A 35 -2.21 14.56 27.11
CA LYS A 35 -2.07 15.37 28.33
C LYS A 35 -3.40 15.57 29.03
N GLU A 36 -4.46 15.85 28.28
CA GLU A 36 -5.79 16.07 28.81
C GLU A 36 -6.38 14.81 29.44
N ILE A 37 -6.16 13.63 28.85
CA ILE A 37 -6.59 12.35 29.42
C ILE A 37 -5.91 12.11 30.78
N ILE A 38 -4.61 12.38 30.91
CA ILE A 38 -3.88 12.24 32.16
C ILE A 38 -4.50 13.17 33.21
N ARG A 39 -4.73 14.45 32.90
CA ARG A 39 -5.36 15.43 33.80
C ARG A 39 -6.74 14.97 34.25
N LEU A 40 -7.57 14.48 33.35
CA LEU A 40 -8.91 13.95 33.64
C LEU A 40 -8.88 12.72 34.57
N LEU A 41 -7.88 11.84 34.40
CA LEU A 41 -7.71 10.67 35.24
C LEU A 41 -7.27 11.07 36.67
N GLU A 42 -6.39 12.07 36.77
CA GLU A 42 -5.98 12.66 38.09
C GLU A 42 -7.18 13.27 38.82
N GLU A 43 -7.96 14.12 38.13
CA GLU A 43 -9.15 14.75 38.72
C GLU A 43 -10.20 13.75 39.21
N LYS A 44 -10.31 12.63 38.54
CA LYS A 44 -11.26 11.55 38.93
C LYS A 44 -10.68 10.57 39.94
N GLY A 45 -9.44 10.74 40.37
CA GLY A 45 -8.77 9.82 41.30
C GLY A 45 -8.50 8.44 40.70
N LEU A 46 -8.46 8.34 39.37
CA LEU A 46 -8.26 7.09 38.63
C LEU A 46 -6.81 6.88 38.17
N LEU A 47 -5.95 7.89 38.31
CA LEU A 47 -4.53 7.77 37.98
C LEU A 47 -3.77 7.17 39.15
N LEU A 48 -3.27 5.95 39.03
CA LEU A 48 -2.53 5.26 40.07
C LEU A 48 -1.06 5.68 40.11
N LYS A 49 -0.42 5.83 38.94
CA LYS A 49 1.00 6.13 38.81
C LYS A 49 1.35 6.62 37.41
N THR A 50 2.34 7.52 37.35
CA THR A 50 3.00 7.91 36.08
C THR A 50 4.50 7.65 36.24
N GLU A 51 5.10 6.96 35.27
CA GLU A 51 6.53 6.69 35.22
C GLU A 51 7.12 7.09 33.87
N PRO A 52 8.29 7.74 33.85
CA PRO A 52 9.03 7.95 32.62
C PRO A 52 9.58 6.62 32.10
N ILE A 53 9.38 6.34 30.83
CA ILE A 53 9.95 5.19 30.15
C ILE A 53 10.77 5.65 28.94
N THR A 54 11.82 4.89 28.62
CA THR A 54 12.59 5.08 27.38
C THR A 54 12.31 3.90 26.46
N HIS A 55 11.78 4.17 25.26
CA HIS A 55 11.55 3.14 24.27
C HIS A 55 11.74 3.70 22.86
N THR A 56 11.95 2.80 21.88
CA THR A 56 12.06 3.18 20.47
C THR A 56 10.69 3.56 19.93
N VAL A 57 10.60 4.72 19.25
CA VAL A 57 9.39 5.22 18.60
C VAL A 57 9.65 5.36 17.12
N SER A 58 8.74 4.85 16.30
CA SER A 58 8.78 5.09 14.86
C SER A 58 8.53 6.56 14.56
N ALA A 59 9.39 7.16 13.76
CA ALA A 59 9.31 8.56 13.37
C ALA A 59 9.45 8.72 11.87
N HIS A 60 8.88 9.81 11.33
CA HIS A 60 9.02 10.17 9.94
C HIS A 60 10.48 10.56 9.62
N GLU A 61 11.07 9.93 8.60
CA GLU A 61 12.49 10.03 8.26
C GLU A 61 12.99 11.47 8.11
N ARG A 62 12.21 12.35 7.46
CA ARG A 62 12.64 13.71 7.15
C ARG A 62 12.44 14.71 8.28
N CYS A 63 11.42 14.56 9.10
CA CYS A 63 11.06 15.58 10.11
C CYS A 63 11.10 15.07 11.55
N GLY A 64 11.43 13.80 11.78
CA GLY A 64 11.51 13.22 13.12
C GLY A 64 10.18 13.19 13.90
N THR A 65 9.05 13.51 13.25
CA THR A 65 7.74 13.45 13.90
C THR A 65 7.34 12.02 14.15
N SER A 66 6.95 11.69 15.38
CA SER A 66 6.41 10.37 15.72
C SER A 66 5.19 10.06 14.89
N VAL A 67 5.12 8.84 14.34
CA VAL A 67 3.99 8.39 13.54
C VAL A 67 2.94 7.71 14.41
N GLU A 68 1.67 7.91 14.07
CA GLU A 68 0.55 7.20 14.66
C GLU A 68 0.11 6.07 13.72
N ILE A 69 -0.29 4.94 14.32
CA ILE A 69 -0.77 3.79 13.54
C ILE A 69 -2.28 3.91 13.40
N ILE A 70 -2.73 4.03 12.15
CA ILE A 70 -4.15 4.12 11.83
C ILE A 70 -4.52 3.07 10.78
N PRO A 71 -5.70 2.44 10.84
CA PRO A 71 -6.16 1.56 9.79
C PRO A 71 -6.63 2.38 8.59
N SER A 72 -6.29 1.92 7.41
CA SER A 72 -6.73 2.48 6.15
C SER A 72 -7.03 1.36 5.16
N ARG A 73 -7.97 1.60 4.24
CA ARG A 73 -8.17 0.70 3.11
C ARG A 73 -7.02 0.89 2.13
N GLN A 74 -6.45 -0.20 1.66
CA GLN A 74 -5.34 -0.20 0.72
C GLN A 74 -5.56 -1.27 -0.34
N TRP A 75 -4.96 -1.09 -1.50
CA TRP A 75 -4.87 -2.10 -2.53
C TRP A 75 -3.65 -2.97 -2.32
N TYR A 76 -3.85 -4.28 -2.40
CA TYR A 76 -2.80 -5.28 -2.24
C TYR A 76 -2.74 -6.21 -3.45
N ILE A 77 -1.53 -6.67 -3.77
CA ILE A 77 -1.33 -7.86 -4.59
C ILE A 77 -1.08 -9.02 -3.63
N ASP A 78 -1.82 -10.10 -3.79
CA ASP A 78 -1.66 -11.33 -3.04
C ASP A 78 -0.33 -12.00 -3.44
N ILE A 79 0.69 -11.76 -2.63
CA ILE A 79 2.04 -12.31 -2.82
C ILE A 79 2.24 -13.57 -1.98
N LEU A 80 1.54 -13.68 -0.86
CA LEU A 80 1.74 -14.80 0.05
C LEU A 80 1.31 -16.12 -0.57
N SER A 81 0.26 -16.13 -1.37
CA SER A 81 -0.19 -17.31 -2.11
C SER A 81 0.76 -17.72 -3.25
N MET A 82 1.61 -16.80 -3.72
CA MET A 82 2.52 -17.01 -4.87
C MET A 82 3.95 -17.38 -4.46
N LYS A 83 4.23 -17.64 -3.20
CA LYS A 83 5.61 -17.86 -2.71
C LYS A 83 6.36 -18.96 -3.46
N ASP A 84 5.73 -20.10 -3.68
CA ASP A 84 6.36 -21.23 -4.36
C ASP A 84 6.67 -20.92 -5.83
N GLU A 85 5.77 -20.22 -6.50
CA GLU A 85 5.95 -19.76 -7.89
C GLU A 85 7.08 -18.72 -7.98
N LEU A 86 7.14 -17.79 -7.03
CA LEU A 86 8.19 -16.80 -6.92
C LEU A 86 9.56 -17.43 -6.71
N LEU A 87 9.68 -18.42 -5.82
CA LEU A 87 10.93 -19.17 -5.60
C LEU A 87 11.33 -19.91 -6.87
N ALA A 88 10.41 -20.63 -7.51
CA ALA A 88 10.65 -21.33 -8.75
C ALA A 88 11.07 -20.40 -9.91
N ALA A 89 10.50 -19.19 -9.98
CA ALA A 89 10.92 -18.18 -10.94
C ALA A 89 12.33 -17.66 -10.66
N GLY A 90 12.66 -17.44 -9.39
CA GLY A 90 14.00 -17.05 -8.96
C GLY A 90 15.07 -18.07 -9.30
N ASP A 91 14.73 -19.37 -9.33
CA ASP A 91 15.61 -20.47 -9.71
C ASP A 91 15.97 -20.45 -11.21
N LYS A 92 15.10 -19.92 -12.05
CA LYS A 92 15.31 -19.82 -13.51
C LYS A 92 16.19 -18.62 -13.92
N ILE A 93 16.49 -17.72 -12.97
CA ILE A 93 17.27 -16.51 -13.23
C ILE A 93 18.77 -16.80 -13.02
N ASN A 94 19.59 -16.33 -13.96
CA ASN A 94 21.03 -16.34 -13.82
C ASN A 94 21.47 -15.14 -12.98
N TRP A 95 21.86 -15.37 -11.72
CA TRP A 95 22.26 -14.31 -10.79
C TRP A 95 23.76 -14.02 -10.86
N TYR A 96 24.13 -12.73 -10.97
CA TYR A 96 25.52 -12.29 -10.99
C TYR A 96 25.75 -11.18 -9.94
N PRO A 97 26.61 -11.41 -8.90
CA PRO A 97 27.18 -12.71 -8.54
C PRO A 97 26.10 -13.69 -8.04
N ALA A 98 26.37 -14.99 -8.16
CA ALA A 98 25.40 -16.05 -7.81
C ALA A 98 24.87 -15.94 -6.36
N SER A 99 25.68 -15.41 -5.42
CA SER A 99 25.30 -15.19 -4.02
C SER A 99 24.11 -14.23 -3.85
N MET A 100 23.80 -13.39 -4.84
CA MET A 100 22.65 -12.47 -4.78
C MET A 100 21.30 -13.20 -4.81
N LYS A 101 21.25 -14.43 -5.33
CA LYS A 101 20.08 -15.29 -5.22
C LYS A 101 19.60 -15.47 -3.77
N ASN A 102 20.56 -15.60 -2.83
CA ASN A 102 20.21 -15.77 -1.41
C ASN A 102 19.42 -14.58 -0.86
N ARG A 103 19.68 -13.36 -1.34
CA ARG A 103 18.89 -12.18 -0.93
C ARG A 103 17.44 -12.27 -1.40
N TYR A 104 17.25 -12.74 -2.61
CA TYR A 104 15.91 -12.93 -3.17
C TYR A 104 15.15 -14.04 -2.43
N VAL A 105 15.77 -15.22 -2.28
CA VAL A 105 15.18 -16.36 -1.60
C VAL A 105 14.80 -16.01 -0.16
N ASN A 106 15.77 -15.50 0.61
CA ASN A 106 15.52 -15.07 1.99
C ASN A 106 14.39 -14.03 2.10
N TRP A 107 14.25 -13.15 1.12
CA TRP A 107 13.17 -12.17 1.11
C TRP A 107 11.82 -12.86 0.91
N VAL A 108 11.69 -13.72 -0.10
CA VAL A 108 10.43 -14.42 -0.42
C VAL A 108 9.99 -15.35 0.72
N GLU A 109 10.90 -16.14 1.26
CA GLU A 109 10.60 -17.05 2.38
C GLU A 109 10.10 -16.34 3.62
N ASN A 110 10.69 -15.18 3.95
CA ASN A 110 10.37 -14.41 5.16
C ASN A 110 9.24 -13.40 4.99
N LEU A 111 8.58 -13.32 3.83
CA LEU A 111 7.39 -12.48 3.65
C LEU A 111 6.27 -12.89 4.60
N LYS A 112 5.66 -11.91 5.27
CA LYS A 112 4.58 -12.12 6.25
C LYS A 112 3.29 -11.38 5.88
N TRP A 113 3.30 -10.58 4.83
CA TRP A 113 2.16 -9.78 4.35
C TRP A 113 2.23 -9.57 2.85
N ASP A 114 1.08 -9.29 2.28
CA ASP A 114 0.90 -9.00 0.86
C ASP A 114 1.50 -7.65 0.46
N TRP A 115 1.72 -7.44 -0.82
CA TRP A 115 2.29 -6.21 -1.31
C TRP A 115 1.25 -5.09 -1.42
N CYS A 116 1.34 -4.10 -0.52
CA CYS A 116 0.53 -2.89 -0.59
C CYS A 116 1.01 -2.00 -1.75
N ILE A 117 0.15 -1.84 -2.75
CA ILE A 117 0.46 -1.11 -3.99
C ILE A 117 -0.17 0.28 -4.07
N SER A 118 -0.97 0.69 -3.10
CA SER A 118 -1.60 2.02 -3.07
C SER A 118 -0.88 3.01 -2.17
N ARG A 119 -0.90 4.29 -2.57
CA ARG A 119 -0.33 5.39 -1.81
C ARG A 119 -1.29 6.58 -1.82
N GLN A 120 -1.37 7.28 -0.69
CA GLN A 120 -2.12 8.53 -0.53
C GLN A 120 -1.18 9.68 -0.85
N ARG A 121 -0.98 9.97 -2.14
CA ARG A 121 -0.12 11.03 -2.66
C ARG A 121 -0.81 11.77 -3.78
N TYR A 122 -0.44 13.02 -3.98
CA TYR A 122 -0.97 13.84 -5.06
C TYR A 122 -0.47 13.38 -6.44
N PHE A 123 0.83 13.09 -6.54
CA PHE A 123 1.43 12.60 -7.78
C PHE A 123 1.56 11.08 -7.81
N GLY A 124 1.18 10.48 -8.91
CA GLY A 124 1.31 9.06 -9.18
C GLY A 124 0.38 8.61 -10.30
N VAL A 125 0.45 7.35 -10.68
CA VAL A 125 -0.50 6.73 -11.61
C VAL A 125 -1.77 6.41 -10.85
N PRO A 126 -2.94 6.96 -11.21
CA PRO A 126 -4.19 6.70 -10.50
C PRO A 126 -4.67 5.26 -10.69
N PHE A 127 -5.41 4.75 -9.71
CA PHE A 127 -6.20 3.54 -9.88
C PHE A 127 -7.47 3.87 -10.66
N PRO A 128 -7.74 3.26 -11.80
CA PRO A 128 -8.93 3.52 -12.60
C PRO A 128 -10.17 2.82 -12.00
N VAL A 129 -10.56 3.22 -10.78
CA VAL A 129 -11.58 2.55 -9.97
C VAL A 129 -12.54 3.54 -9.36
N TRP A 130 -13.81 3.15 -9.30
CA TRP A 130 -14.87 3.85 -8.57
C TRP A 130 -15.59 2.88 -7.63
N TYR A 131 -16.13 3.40 -6.54
CA TYR A 131 -16.89 2.63 -5.56
C TYR A 131 -18.33 3.07 -5.53
N CYS A 132 -19.26 2.13 -5.56
CA CYS A 132 -20.65 2.42 -5.34
C CYS A 132 -20.85 3.10 -3.99
N ARG A 133 -21.49 4.26 -3.97
CA ARG A 133 -21.75 5.04 -2.75
C ARG A 133 -22.59 4.27 -1.73
N LYS A 134 -23.51 3.40 -2.18
CA LYS A 134 -24.45 2.67 -1.32
C LYS A 134 -23.87 1.39 -0.73
N CYS A 135 -23.23 0.55 -1.53
CA CYS A 135 -22.75 -0.77 -1.10
C CYS A 135 -21.23 -0.93 -1.06
N GLY A 136 -20.46 0.06 -1.56
CA GLY A 136 -19.01 0.02 -1.57
C GLY A 136 -18.39 -0.93 -2.60
N LYS A 137 -19.18 -1.54 -3.50
CA LYS A 137 -18.65 -2.41 -4.55
C LYS A 137 -17.77 -1.60 -5.49
N ALA A 138 -16.57 -2.15 -5.82
CA ALA A 138 -15.62 -1.54 -6.73
C ALA A 138 -15.99 -1.82 -8.19
N TYR A 139 -15.79 -0.82 -9.05
CA TYR A 139 -15.95 -0.86 -10.50
C TYR A 139 -14.68 -0.35 -11.15
N PHE A 140 -14.21 -1.07 -12.15
CA PHE A 140 -12.97 -0.79 -12.85
C PHE A 140 -13.27 -0.17 -14.21
N ALA A 141 -12.36 0.69 -14.69
CA ALA A 141 -12.41 1.16 -16.06
C ALA A 141 -12.19 0.02 -17.04
N ASP A 142 -12.85 0.09 -18.18
CA ASP A 142 -12.59 -0.83 -19.29
C ASP A 142 -11.18 -0.62 -19.85
N LEU A 143 -10.53 -1.70 -20.30
CA LEU A 143 -9.16 -1.65 -20.81
C LEU A 143 -9.01 -0.68 -21.99
N ASP A 144 -10.02 -0.59 -22.84
CA ASP A 144 -10.02 0.28 -24.03
C ASP A 144 -10.19 1.77 -23.68
N SER A 145 -10.68 2.07 -22.46
CA SER A 145 -10.82 3.44 -21.97
C SER A 145 -9.56 4.00 -21.30
N LEU A 146 -8.55 3.14 -21.07
CA LEU A 146 -7.33 3.57 -20.40
C LEU A 146 -6.42 4.44 -21.32
N PRO A 147 -5.72 5.44 -20.77
CA PRO A 147 -5.61 5.79 -19.34
C PRO A 147 -6.79 6.60 -18.81
N VAL A 148 -7.20 6.35 -17.56
CA VAL A 148 -8.31 7.06 -16.89
C VAL A 148 -7.85 7.55 -15.51
N ASN A 149 -8.15 8.82 -15.23
CA ASN A 149 -8.09 9.38 -13.88
C ASN A 149 -9.51 9.45 -13.31
N PRO A 150 -9.88 8.63 -12.32
CA PRO A 150 -11.25 8.62 -11.79
C PRO A 150 -11.64 9.91 -11.06
N LEU A 151 -10.67 10.74 -10.65
CA LEU A 151 -10.94 12.05 -10.08
C LEU A 151 -11.40 13.09 -11.13
N GLU A 152 -11.14 12.83 -12.40
CA GLU A 152 -11.47 13.73 -13.53
C GLU A 152 -12.55 13.10 -14.45
N THR A 153 -12.81 11.81 -14.29
CA THR A 153 -13.75 11.05 -15.13
C THR A 153 -14.82 10.40 -14.27
N GLU A 154 -16.07 10.70 -14.54
CA GLU A 154 -17.20 10.07 -13.84
C GLU A 154 -17.46 8.65 -14.36
N TYR A 155 -17.92 7.78 -13.47
CA TYR A 155 -18.43 6.46 -13.85
C TYR A 155 -19.93 6.53 -14.12
N HIS A 156 -20.35 6.21 -15.33
CA HIS A 156 -21.77 6.32 -15.79
C HIS A 156 -22.55 5.00 -15.75
N GLY A 157 -22.14 4.04 -14.91
CA GLY A 157 -22.84 2.76 -14.78
C GLY A 157 -23.91 2.75 -13.71
N THR A 158 -24.60 1.61 -13.61
CA THR A 158 -25.53 1.29 -12.52
C THR A 158 -24.99 0.12 -11.73
N CYS A 159 -24.88 0.30 -10.41
CA CYS A 159 -24.48 -0.77 -9.51
C CYS A 159 -25.57 -1.87 -9.44
N GLU A 160 -25.17 -3.10 -9.20
CA GLU A 160 -26.08 -4.22 -8.95
C GLU A 160 -27.09 -3.95 -7.81
N CYS A 161 -26.76 -3.05 -6.89
CA CYS A 161 -27.69 -2.61 -5.83
C CYS A 161 -28.67 -1.51 -6.29
N GLY A 162 -28.68 -1.15 -7.58
CA GLY A 162 -29.50 -0.10 -8.18
C GLY A 162 -29.02 1.33 -7.95
N CYS A 163 -27.86 1.55 -7.33
CA CYS A 163 -27.28 2.88 -7.11
C CYS A 163 -26.54 3.35 -8.36
N THR A 164 -26.67 4.65 -8.68
CA THR A 164 -25.98 5.31 -9.81
C THR A 164 -24.91 6.31 -9.36
N GLU A 165 -24.73 6.47 -8.04
CA GLU A 165 -23.71 7.35 -7.49
C GLU A 165 -22.45 6.56 -7.13
N PHE A 166 -21.29 7.09 -7.58
CA PHE A 166 -19.99 6.47 -7.37
C PHE A 166 -18.99 7.45 -6.77
N ILE A 167 -18.08 6.92 -5.98
CA ILE A 167 -16.98 7.66 -5.36
C ILE A 167 -15.70 7.21 -6.05
N PRO A 168 -14.91 8.15 -6.62
CA PRO A 168 -13.64 7.80 -7.25
C PRO A 168 -12.60 7.34 -6.22
N GLU A 169 -11.71 6.42 -6.63
CA GLU A 169 -10.50 6.11 -5.88
C GLU A 169 -9.53 7.31 -5.96
N SER A 170 -9.03 7.73 -4.80
CA SER A 170 -8.08 8.84 -4.70
C SER A 170 -6.63 8.40 -4.52
N ALA A 171 -6.41 7.12 -4.24
CA ALA A 171 -5.06 6.57 -4.13
C ALA A 171 -4.38 6.46 -5.50
N VAL A 172 -3.06 6.52 -5.48
CA VAL A 172 -2.22 6.30 -6.65
C VAL A 172 -1.36 5.06 -6.47
N LEU A 173 -0.90 4.48 -7.57
CA LEU A 173 0.00 3.33 -7.54
C LEU A 173 1.33 3.69 -6.89
N ASP A 174 1.85 2.78 -6.09
CA ASP A 174 3.23 2.80 -5.63
C ASP A 174 4.20 2.85 -6.81
N THR A 175 5.24 3.65 -6.70
CA THR A 175 6.27 3.80 -7.75
C THR A 175 6.92 2.46 -8.11
N TRP A 176 7.09 1.56 -7.13
CA TRP A 176 7.58 0.21 -7.40
C TRP A 176 6.59 -0.62 -8.21
N ALA A 177 5.29 -0.41 -8.04
CA ALA A 177 4.27 -1.07 -8.83
C ALA A 177 4.28 -0.62 -10.29
N THR A 178 4.63 0.62 -10.57
CA THR A 178 4.78 1.12 -11.95
C THR A 178 6.13 0.75 -12.56
N SER A 179 7.23 0.88 -11.82
CA SER A 179 8.57 0.56 -12.34
C SER A 179 8.80 -0.93 -12.59
N SER A 180 8.08 -1.79 -11.88
CA SER A 180 8.20 -3.25 -12.03
C SER A 180 7.66 -3.81 -13.34
N ILE A 181 6.84 -3.03 -14.09
CA ILE A 181 6.34 -3.42 -15.43
C ILE A 181 7.24 -2.97 -16.59
N THR A 182 8.46 -2.52 -16.30
CA THR A 182 9.40 -2.06 -17.36
C THR A 182 9.68 -3.12 -18.44
N PRO A 183 9.78 -4.44 -18.15
CA PRO A 183 9.91 -5.44 -19.21
C PRO A 183 8.75 -5.43 -20.20
N GLN A 184 7.53 -5.33 -19.70
CA GLN A 184 6.31 -5.29 -20.52
C GLN A 184 6.23 -3.99 -21.35
N ILE A 185 6.66 -2.86 -20.75
CA ILE A 185 6.75 -1.57 -21.48
C ILE A 185 7.76 -1.67 -22.61
N ASN A 186 8.96 -2.21 -22.37
CA ASN A 186 9.99 -2.37 -23.37
C ASN A 186 9.53 -3.28 -24.53
N ARG A 187 8.86 -4.39 -24.23
CA ARG A 187 8.28 -5.27 -25.24
C ARG A 187 7.27 -4.54 -26.13
N ARG A 188 6.36 -3.75 -25.53
CA ARG A 188 5.39 -2.94 -26.28
C ARG A 188 6.07 -1.85 -27.12
N ALA A 189 7.09 -1.20 -26.56
CA ALA A 189 7.85 -0.17 -27.27
C ALA A 189 8.60 -0.76 -28.47
N ALA A 190 9.26 -1.90 -28.31
CA ALA A 190 9.93 -2.61 -29.39
C ALA A 190 8.97 -2.90 -30.55
N ALA A 191 7.82 -3.49 -30.26
CA ALA A 191 6.79 -3.77 -31.27
C ALA A 191 6.29 -2.49 -31.97
N LYS A 192 6.08 -1.39 -31.21
CA LYS A 192 5.65 -0.10 -31.77
C LYS A 192 6.66 0.50 -32.74
N TYR A 193 7.95 0.31 -32.48
CA TYR A 193 9.03 0.83 -33.33
C TYR A 193 9.56 -0.17 -34.37
N GLY A 194 8.85 -1.28 -34.59
CA GLY A 194 9.19 -2.27 -35.61
C GLY A 194 10.47 -3.05 -35.31
N VAL A 195 10.83 -3.18 -34.02
CA VAL A 195 11.98 -4.00 -33.61
C VAL A 195 11.48 -5.42 -33.41
N ASP A 196 11.88 -6.30 -34.32
CA ASP A 196 11.51 -7.72 -34.28
C ASP A 196 12.27 -8.46 -33.18
N GLY A 197 11.59 -9.37 -32.51
CA GLY A 197 12.16 -10.25 -31.50
C GLY A 197 11.21 -10.58 -30.35
N ASP A 198 11.48 -11.67 -29.67
CA ASP A 198 10.82 -12.00 -28.41
C ASP A 198 11.63 -11.39 -27.25
N PHE A 199 11.10 -10.32 -26.66
CA PHE A 199 11.71 -9.60 -25.54
C PHE A 199 11.24 -10.11 -24.16
N ALA A 200 10.62 -11.27 -24.11
CA ALA A 200 10.22 -11.93 -22.88
C ALA A 200 10.67 -13.42 -22.87
N PRO A 201 11.39 -13.85 -21.83
CA PRO A 201 11.87 -13.05 -20.68
C PRO A 201 12.99 -12.08 -21.04
N MET A 202 13.13 -11.00 -20.24
CA MET A 202 14.19 -10.02 -20.42
C MET A 202 15.58 -10.66 -20.23
N SER A 203 16.48 -10.47 -21.17
CA SER A 203 17.81 -11.13 -21.19
C SER A 203 18.75 -10.63 -20.08
N MET A 204 18.65 -9.35 -19.71
CA MET A 204 19.47 -8.73 -18.70
C MET A 204 18.72 -7.65 -17.93
N ARG A 205 18.89 -7.64 -16.59
CA ARG A 205 18.36 -6.59 -15.72
C ARG A 205 19.35 -6.25 -14.64
N THR A 206 20.15 -5.23 -14.92
CA THR A 206 21.17 -4.73 -13.98
C THR A 206 20.54 -3.88 -12.88
N GLN A 207 20.94 -4.14 -11.63
CA GLN A 207 20.47 -3.37 -10.47
C GLN A 207 21.39 -3.55 -9.27
N ALA A 208 21.36 -2.61 -8.34
CA ALA A 208 22.06 -2.72 -7.08
C ALA A 208 21.42 -3.76 -6.15
N HIS A 209 22.20 -4.32 -5.26
CA HIS A 209 21.78 -5.42 -4.39
C HIS A 209 20.68 -5.04 -3.39
N GLU A 210 20.57 -3.77 -3.02
CA GLU A 210 19.55 -3.26 -2.10
C GLU A 210 18.15 -3.33 -2.68
N ILE A 211 17.99 -3.23 -4.01
CA ILE A 211 16.66 -3.27 -4.67
C ILE A 211 16.25 -4.64 -5.19
N ILE A 212 16.99 -5.70 -4.86
CA ILE A 212 16.57 -7.09 -5.13
C ILE A 212 15.25 -7.40 -4.41
N ARG A 213 15.10 -6.91 -3.17
CA ARG A 213 13.89 -7.10 -2.35
C ARG A 213 12.69 -6.27 -2.79
N THR A 214 12.91 -5.31 -3.68
CA THR A 214 11.89 -4.43 -4.21
C THR A 214 11.78 -4.59 -5.73
N TRP A 215 12.60 -3.90 -6.50
CA TRP A 215 12.46 -3.84 -7.95
C TRP A 215 12.59 -5.18 -8.66
N ALA A 216 13.58 -6.03 -8.32
CA ALA A 216 13.68 -7.38 -8.91
C ALA A 216 12.48 -8.24 -8.50
N PHE A 217 12.22 -8.32 -7.19
CA PHE A 217 11.11 -9.08 -6.64
C PHE A 217 9.77 -8.70 -7.26
N TYR A 218 9.43 -7.40 -7.28
CA TYR A 218 8.18 -6.93 -7.85
C TYR A 218 8.10 -7.12 -9.37
N THR A 219 9.24 -7.05 -10.09
CA THR A 219 9.29 -7.37 -11.52
C THR A 219 8.96 -8.83 -11.78
N ILE A 220 9.54 -9.74 -10.99
CA ILE A 220 9.27 -11.17 -11.09
C ILE A 220 7.79 -11.43 -10.77
N ALA A 221 7.28 -10.90 -9.66
CA ALA A 221 5.88 -11.07 -9.26
C ALA A 221 4.87 -10.58 -10.31
N LYS A 222 5.19 -9.53 -11.06
CA LYS A 222 4.33 -9.01 -12.13
C LYS A 222 4.54 -9.66 -13.50
N SER A 223 5.48 -10.57 -13.60
CA SER A 223 5.78 -11.33 -14.82
C SER A 223 5.27 -12.76 -14.77
N LEU A 224 4.81 -13.20 -13.60
CA LEU A 224 4.07 -14.45 -13.37
C LEU A 224 2.59 -14.26 -13.66
#